data_951d9924df0e44ac3924ca62cad4f58a
#
_entry.id   951d9924df0e44ac3924ca62cad4f58a
#
_cell.length_a   1.000
_cell.length_b   1.000
_cell.length_c   1.000
_cell.angle_alpha   90.00
_cell.angle_beta   90.00
_cell.angle_gamma   90.00
#
_symmetry.space_group_name_H-M   'P 1'
#
loop_
_entity.id
_entity.type
_entity.pdbx_description
1 polymer ?
#
loop_
_entity_poly.entity_id
_entity_poly.type
_entity_poly.pdbx_seq_one_letter_code
_entity_poly.pdbx_strand_id
1 'polypeptide(L)'
;VSALTGEKLPYACFNTNSYRDYFRNFCTTLAREAKPDGFFWDEPHYAFPKGIASITGGVADDWTCYCPVCRKRFEDYYGYPMPRYMTNDVKQFRWREALVVLSDTSKALKEIDPKLEITCCVHATQNGYYVSEYRGYDNWDMVGACPYFDVFSTTIVNWALPEDFYRDITARTVAIAKKYGKKSERWLMGYYKQPKD
;
A
#
# COMPACT_ATOMS: atom_id res chain seq x y z
N VAL A 1 -16.42 1.42 -1.48
CA VAL A 1 -17.33 2.38 -2.13
C VAL A 1 -16.49 3.40 -2.86
N SER A 2 -16.80 3.66 -4.14
CA SER A 2 -16.23 4.73 -4.95
C SER A 2 -16.58 6.11 -4.38
N ALA A 3 -15.65 7.05 -4.43
CA ALA A 3 -15.88 8.40 -3.95
C ALA A 3 -16.75 9.23 -4.90
N LEU A 4 -16.55 9.10 -6.21
CA LEU A 4 -17.29 9.89 -7.21
C LEU A 4 -18.64 9.26 -7.54
N THR A 5 -18.67 7.97 -7.86
CA THR A 5 -19.88 7.30 -8.34
C THR A 5 -20.78 6.77 -7.23
N GLY A 6 -20.23 6.50 -6.04
CA GLY A 6 -20.93 5.84 -4.95
C GLY A 6 -21.10 4.33 -5.13
N GLU A 7 -20.54 3.76 -6.20
CA GLU A 7 -20.62 2.33 -6.50
C GLU A 7 -20.03 1.48 -5.37
N LYS A 8 -20.72 0.42 -4.99
CA LYS A 8 -20.21 -0.59 -4.07
C LYS A 8 -19.31 -1.55 -4.84
N LEU A 9 -18.04 -1.62 -4.45
CA LEU A 9 -17.08 -2.55 -5.06
C LEU A 9 -17.01 -3.84 -4.25
N PRO A 10 -16.68 -4.98 -4.87
CA PRO A 10 -16.59 -6.29 -4.22
C PRO A 10 -15.29 -6.44 -3.39
N TYR A 11 -14.93 -5.43 -2.62
CA TYR A 11 -13.73 -5.41 -1.80
C TYR A 11 -14.05 -5.03 -0.37
N ALA A 12 -13.35 -5.67 0.57
CA ALA A 12 -13.43 -5.31 1.98
C ALA A 12 -12.82 -3.93 2.25
N CYS A 13 -13.37 -3.22 3.21
CA CYS A 13 -12.82 -1.95 3.65
C CYS A 13 -11.80 -2.18 4.77
N PHE A 14 -10.59 -1.67 4.62
CA PHE A 14 -9.52 -1.74 5.62
C PHE A 14 -9.91 -1.16 6.98
N ASN A 15 -10.89 -0.25 7.01
CA ASN A 15 -11.26 0.48 8.20
C ASN A 15 -12.40 -0.15 9.00
N THR A 16 -12.97 -1.26 8.53
CA THR A 16 -13.93 -2.02 9.32
C THR A 16 -13.22 -2.89 10.34
N ASN A 17 -13.71 -2.90 11.58
CA ASN A 17 -13.13 -3.75 12.63
C ASN A 17 -13.18 -5.23 12.23
N SER A 18 -14.29 -5.69 11.65
CA SER A 18 -14.42 -7.07 11.18
C SER A 18 -13.33 -7.48 10.18
N TYR A 19 -12.96 -6.59 9.23
CA TYR A 19 -11.86 -6.87 8.32
C TYR A 19 -10.51 -6.89 9.03
N ARG A 20 -10.25 -5.89 9.90
CA ARG A 20 -9.00 -5.80 10.65
C ARG A 20 -8.78 -7.03 11.54
N ASP A 21 -9.83 -7.44 12.25
CA ASP A 21 -9.78 -8.62 13.11
C ASP A 21 -9.61 -9.90 12.31
N TYR A 22 -10.35 -10.05 11.20
CA TYR A 22 -10.19 -11.19 10.29
C TYR A 22 -8.76 -11.26 9.75
N PHE A 23 -8.23 -10.17 9.21
CA PHE A 23 -6.90 -10.15 8.61
C PHE A 23 -5.80 -10.46 9.62
N ARG A 24 -5.86 -9.83 10.78
CA ARG A 24 -4.93 -10.10 11.88
C ARG A 24 -5.01 -11.55 12.35
N ASN A 25 -6.21 -12.08 12.57
CA ASN A 25 -6.41 -13.46 13.01
C ASN A 25 -5.91 -14.46 11.96
N PHE A 26 -6.19 -14.23 10.68
CA PHE A 26 -5.68 -15.04 9.59
C PHE A 26 -4.15 -15.09 9.59
N CYS A 27 -3.49 -13.93 9.60
CA CYS A 27 -2.02 -13.87 9.59
C CYS A 27 -1.39 -14.48 10.84
N THR A 28 -1.96 -14.23 12.02
CA THR A 28 -1.43 -14.79 13.28
C THR A 28 -1.67 -16.30 13.39
N THR A 29 -2.76 -16.83 12.86
CA THR A 29 -2.98 -18.27 12.76
C THR A 29 -1.95 -18.90 11.83
N LEU A 30 -1.74 -18.31 10.64
CA LEU A 30 -0.73 -18.77 9.70
C LEU A 30 0.68 -18.78 10.33
N ALA A 31 1.03 -17.74 11.07
CA ALA A 31 2.34 -17.67 11.76
C ALA A 31 2.53 -18.81 12.78
N ARG A 32 1.48 -19.15 13.54
CA ARG A 32 1.54 -20.23 14.55
C ARG A 32 1.59 -21.61 13.93
N GLU A 33 0.82 -21.85 12.86
CA GLU A 33 0.65 -23.18 12.26
C GLU A 33 1.74 -23.51 11.24
N ALA A 34 2.03 -22.57 10.32
CA ALA A 34 3.00 -22.79 9.25
C ALA A 34 4.42 -22.40 9.66
N LYS A 35 4.60 -21.57 10.69
CA LYS A 35 5.90 -21.10 11.20
C LYS A 35 6.82 -20.60 10.07
N PRO A 36 6.37 -19.64 9.23
CA PRO A 36 7.19 -19.10 8.15
C PRO A 36 8.36 -18.29 8.71
N ASP A 37 9.42 -18.12 7.92
CA ASP A 37 10.53 -17.25 8.27
C ASP A 37 10.18 -15.76 8.20
N GLY A 38 9.13 -15.40 7.45
CA GLY A 38 8.69 -14.02 7.30
C GLY A 38 7.34 -13.85 6.60
N PHE A 39 6.93 -12.60 6.53
CA PHE A 39 5.73 -12.15 5.82
C PHE A 39 6.09 -11.06 4.83
N PHE A 40 5.45 -11.13 3.68
CA PHE A 40 5.61 -10.15 2.62
C PHE A 40 4.29 -9.44 2.33
N TRP A 41 4.23 -8.14 2.60
CA TRP A 41 3.10 -7.30 2.24
C TRP A 41 3.29 -6.80 0.81
N ASP A 42 2.65 -7.49 -0.13
CA ASP A 42 2.76 -7.22 -1.55
C ASP A 42 1.82 -6.09 -1.97
N GLU A 43 2.37 -4.93 -2.24
CA GLU A 43 1.66 -3.74 -2.73
C GLU A 43 0.28 -3.52 -2.10
N PRO A 44 0.15 -3.46 -0.77
CA PRO A 44 -1.14 -3.31 -0.15
C PRO A 44 -1.74 -1.97 -0.52
N HIS A 45 -2.88 -1.98 -1.18
CA HIS A 45 -3.50 -0.77 -1.71
C HIS A 45 -5.02 -0.79 -1.63
N TYR A 46 -5.62 0.39 -1.72
CA TYR A 46 -7.07 0.50 -1.86
C TYR A 46 -7.55 -0.02 -3.21
N ALA A 47 -8.75 -0.61 -3.21
CA ALA A 47 -9.37 -1.05 -4.44
C ALA A 47 -9.59 0.11 -5.42
N PHE A 48 -9.44 -0.15 -6.72
CA PHE A 48 -9.71 0.81 -7.77
C PHE A 48 -11.16 0.69 -8.26
N PRO A 49 -11.90 1.80 -8.35
CA PRO A 49 -13.17 1.80 -9.05
C PRO A 49 -12.95 1.46 -10.52
N LYS A 50 -13.61 0.41 -11.01
CA LYS A 50 -13.52 -0.05 -12.42
C LYS A 50 -12.08 -0.18 -12.98
N GLY A 51 -11.13 -0.53 -12.11
CA GLY A 51 -9.74 -0.69 -12.46
C GLY A 51 -8.92 0.61 -12.49
N ILE A 52 -7.74 0.54 -13.06
CA ILE A 52 -6.87 1.69 -13.24
C ILE A 52 -7.37 2.42 -14.49
N ALA A 53 -7.79 3.67 -14.36
CA ALA A 53 -8.42 4.44 -15.45
C ALA A 53 -7.63 4.43 -16.77
N SER A 54 -6.31 4.45 -16.71
CA SER A 54 -5.43 4.37 -17.88
C SER A 54 -5.33 2.99 -18.53
N ILE A 55 -5.66 1.92 -17.79
CA ILE A 55 -5.51 0.53 -18.26
C ILE A 55 -6.88 -0.10 -18.56
N THR A 56 -7.91 0.25 -17.79
CA THR A 56 -9.19 -0.45 -17.79
C THR A 56 -10.38 0.43 -18.16
N GLY A 57 -10.16 1.71 -18.53
CA GLY A 57 -11.23 2.65 -18.89
C GLY A 57 -12.09 3.11 -17.71
N GLY A 58 -11.57 3.08 -16.48
CA GLY A 58 -12.26 3.60 -15.29
C GLY A 58 -12.44 5.12 -15.33
N VAL A 59 -13.21 5.65 -14.39
CA VAL A 59 -13.43 7.10 -14.26
C VAL A 59 -12.14 7.74 -13.76
N ALA A 60 -11.65 8.74 -14.49
CA ALA A 60 -10.51 9.52 -14.06
C ALA A 60 -10.78 10.16 -12.68
N ASP A 61 -9.77 10.19 -11.85
CA ASP A 61 -9.81 10.78 -10.50
C ASP A 61 -10.77 10.13 -9.49
N ASP A 62 -11.40 8.99 -9.84
CA ASP A 62 -12.18 8.24 -8.87
C ASP A 62 -11.28 7.37 -7.96
N TRP A 63 -11.67 7.25 -6.70
CA TRP A 63 -10.88 6.58 -5.68
C TRP A 63 -11.75 5.87 -4.64
N THR A 64 -11.13 5.04 -3.78
CA THR A 64 -11.73 4.37 -2.64
C THR A 64 -10.87 4.59 -1.37
N CYS A 65 -11.39 4.38 -0.15
CA CYS A 65 -12.75 3.94 0.14
C CYS A 65 -13.59 5.09 0.69
N TYR A 66 -14.75 5.34 0.14
CA TYR A 66 -15.69 6.38 0.57
C TYR A 66 -16.93 5.80 1.29
N CYS A 67 -16.77 4.68 1.98
CA CYS A 67 -17.85 4.04 2.74
C CYS A 67 -18.18 4.83 4.02
N PRO A 68 -19.35 4.58 4.66
CA PRO A 68 -19.71 5.27 5.91
C PRO A 68 -18.64 5.18 6.99
N VAL A 69 -17.97 4.04 7.15
CA VAL A 69 -16.89 3.86 8.14
C VAL A 69 -15.71 4.78 7.84
N CYS A 70 -15.24 4.85 6.58
CA CYS A 70 -14.14 5.74 6.21
C CYS A 70 -14.51 7.21 6.40
N ARG A 71 -15.72 7.62 6.00
CA ARG A 71 -16.18 8.99 6.17
C ARG A 71 -16.23 9.40 7.64
N LYS A 72 -16.78 8.53 8.50
CA LYS A 72 -16.86 8.78 9.95
C LYS A 72 -15.47 8.91 10.56
N ARG A 73 -14.54 8.00 10.24
CA ARG A 73 -13.16 8.05 10.75
C ARG A 73 -12.41 9.29 10.26
N PHE A 74 -12.62 9.70 9.01
CA PHE A 74 -12.06 10.94 8.49
C PHE A 74 -12.58 12.16 9.26
N GLU A 75 -13.90 12.26 9.44
CA GLU A 75 -14.53 13.35 10.18
C GLU A 75 -14.05 13.40 11.63
N ASP A 76 -13.92 12.25 12.29
CA ASP A 76 -13.40 12.16 13.66
C ASP A 76 -11.95 12.66 13.77
N TYR A 77 -11.18 12.50 12.71
CA TYR A 77 -9.78 12.89 12.69
C TYR A 77 -9.55 14.34 12.27
N TYR A 78 -10.28 14.83 11.28
CA TYR A 78 -10.07 16.17 10.71
C TYR A 78 -11.11 17.20 11.18
N GLY A 79 -12.22 16.77 11.77
CA GLY A 79 -13.27 17.66 12.27
C GLY A 79 -14.23 18.20 11.21
N TYR A 80 -14.18 17.65 9.97
CA TYR A 80 -15.09 18.03 8.89
C TYR A 80 -15.42 16.82 7.98
N PRO A 81 -16.54 16.87 7.23
CA PRO A 81 -16.95 15.76 6.37
C PRO A 81 -15.91 15.43 5.30
N MET A 82 -15.68 14.15 5.04
CA MET A 82 -14.74 13.68 4.03
C MET A 82 -15.14 14.17 2.63
N PRO A 83 -14.24 14.89 1.92
CA PRO A 83 -14.51 15.32 0.55
C PRO A 83 -14.62 14.15 -0.43
N ARG A 84 -15.36 14.33 -1.54
CA ARG A 84 -15.42 13.34 -2.62
C ARG A 84 -14.25 13.43 -3.58
N TYR A 85 -13.53 14.54 -3.62
CA TYR A 85 -12.34 14.75 -4.43
C TYR A 85 -11.07 14.55 -3.59
N MET A 86 -9.97 14.20 -4.26
CA MET A 86 -8.71 13.89 -3.60
C MET A 86 -8.03 15.18 -3.11
N THR A 87 -8.10 15.43 -1.80
CA THR A 87 -7.35 16.49 -1.12
C THR A 87 -6.10 15.94 -0.45
N ASN A 88 -5.22 16.82 0.03
CA ASN A 88 -4.07 16.38 0.83
C ASN A 88 -4.50 15.64 2.09
N ASP A 89 -5.55 16.09 2.77
CA ASP A 89 -6.05 15.42 3.97
C ASP A 89 -6.63 14.04 3.65
N VAL A 90 -7.32 13.87 2.52
CA VAL A 90 -7.78 12.56 2.04
C VAL A 90 -6.59 11.65 1.73
N LYS A 91 -5.54 12.16 1.07
CA LYS A 91 -4.30 11.39 0.82
C LYS A 91 -3.66 10.95 2.13
N GLN A 92 -3.43 11.87 3.06
CA GLN A 92 -2.82 11.58 4.36
C GLN A 92 -3.65 10.57 5.17
N PHE A 93 -4.96 10.74 5.18
CA PHE A 93 -5.88 9.79 5.82
C PHE A 93 -5.73 8.38 5.24
N ARG A 94 -5.74 8.26 3.93
CA ARG A 94 -5.65 6.96 3.25
C ARG A 94 -4.30 6.29 3.52
N TRP A 95 -3.19 7.02 3.44
CA TRP A 95 -1.85 6.50 3.76
C TRP A 95 -1.79 5.97 5.19
N ARG A 96 -2.28 6.73 6.13
CA ARG A 96 -2.32 6.32 7.53
C ARG A 96 -3.16 5.07 7.74
N GLU A 97 -4.37 5.06 7.22
CA GLU A 97 -5.31 3.96 7.46
C GLU A 97 -4.86 2.64 6.80
N ALA A 98 -4.23 2.71 5.62
CA ALA A 98 -3.61 1.55 5.00
C ALA A 98 -2.43 1.02 5.84
N LEU A 99 -1.58 1.92 6.33
CA LEU A 99 -0.43 1.55 7.15
C LEU A 99 -0.84 0.96 8.50
N VAL A 100 -1.87 1.50 9.15
CA VAL A 100 -2.35 1.03 10.47
C VAL A 100 -2.72 -0.45 10.42
N VAL A 101 -3.44 -0.90 9.40
CA VAL A 101 -3.83 -2.32 9.26
C VAL A 101 -2.61 -3.24 9.22
N LEU A 102 -1.60 -2.85 8.46
CA LEU A 102 -0.39 -3.66 8.30
C LEU A 102 0.51 -3.59 9.54
N SER A 103 0.68 -2.38 10.10
CA SER A 103 1.52 -2.21 11.28
C SER A 103 0.94 -2.93 12.50
N ASP A 104 -0.38 -2.87 12.73
CA ASP A 104 -1.03 -3.59 13.82
C ASP A 104 -0.94 -5.12 13.65
N THR A 105 -1.10 -5.60 12.41
CA THR A 105 -0.91 -7.02 12.11
C THR A 105 0.55 -7.44 12.28
N SER A 106 1.48 -6.64 11.79
CA SER A 106 2.92 -6.90 11.91
C SER A 106 3.38 -6.90 13.37
N LYS A 107 2.85 -5.98 14.18
CA LYS A 107 3.07 -5.98 15.63
C LYS A 107 2.64 -7.30 16.25
N ALA A 108 1.42 -7.76 15.97
CA ALA A 108 0.91 -9.03 16.48
C ALA A 108 1.72 -10.24 16.00
N LEU A 109 2.27 -10.20 14.80
CA LEU A 109 3.19 -11.23 14.29
C LEU A 109 4.50 -11.25 15.06
N LYS A 110 5.09 -10.07 15.32
CA LYS A 110 6.31 -9.93 16.13
C LYS A 110 6.12 -10.36 17.58
N GLU A 111 4.92 -10.26 18.13
CA GLU A 111 4.59 -10.79 19.47
C GLU A 111 4.56 -12.32 19.50
N ILE A 112 4.29 -12.99 18.37
CA ILE A 112 4.36 -14.45 18.23
C ILE A 112 5.79 -14.92 18.06
N ASP A 113 6.51 -14.30 17.13
CA ASP A 113 7.94 -14.55 16.90
C ASP A 113 8.66 -13.23 16.53
N PRO A 114 9.48 -12.69 17.43
CA PRO A 114 10.25 -11.47 17.15
C PRO A 114 11.24 -11.59 15.99
N LYS A 115 11.59 -12.82 15.58
CA LYS A 115 12.52 -13.07 14.46
C LYS A 115 11.85 -13.09 13.10
N LEU A 116 10.52 -13.18 13.03
CA LEU A 116 9.80 -13.10 11.77
C LEU A 116 10.23 -11.87 10.98
N GLU A 117 10.77 -12.06 9.78
CA GLU A 117 11.12 -10.94 8.91
C GLU A 117 9.89 -10.41 8.19
N ILE A 118 9.62 -9.13 8.32
CA ILE A 118 8.45 -8.51 7.68
C ILE A 118 8.90 -7.51 6.63
N THR A 119 8.61 -7.85 5.38
CA THR A 119 8.84 -6.99 4.22
C THR A 119 7.57 -6.22 3.89
N CYS A 120 7.69 -4.92 3.69
CA CYS A 120 6.62 -4.12 3.10
C CYS A 120 7.08 -3.60 1.73
N CYS A 121 6.40 -4.06 0.69
CA CYS A 121 6.64 -3.66 -0.69
C CYS A 121 5.70 -2.52 -1.06
N VAL A 122 6.27 -1.38 -1.43
CA VAL A 122 5.53 -0.21 -1.91
C VAL A 122 5.73 -0.02 -3.41
N HIS A 123 4.78 0.62 -4.03
CA HIS A 123 4.88 0.93 -5.43
C HIS A 123 5.88 2.04 -5.68
N ALA A 124 6.74 1.88 -6.68
CA ALA A 124 7.60 2.96 -7.14
C ALA A 124 6.73 4.05 -7.78
N THR A 125 6.70 5.21 -7.14
CA THR A 125 6.00 6.38 -7.69
C THR A 125 6.83 7.01 -8.78
N GLN A 126 6.18 7.33 -9.90
CA GLN A 126 6.76 8.15 -10.95
C GLN A 126 5.85 9.32 -11.27
N ASN A 127 6.45 10.49 -11.50
CA ASN A 127 5.74 11.63 -12.06
C ASN A 127 5.07 11.23 -13.37
N GLY A 128 3.74 11.29 -13.42
CA GLY A 128 2.93 10.90 -14.56
C GLY A 128 2.35 9.49 -14.54
N TYR A 129 2.72 8.64 -13.58
CA TYR A 129 2.02 7.38 -13.35
C TYR A 129 0.96 7.53 -12.26
N TYR A 130 -0.28 7.57 -12.67
CA TYR A 130 -1.49 7.87 -11.89
C TYR A 130 -1.77 6.93 -10.73
N VAL A 131 -1.06 5.84 -10.67
CA VAL A 131 -1.48 4.69 -9.89
C VAL A 131 -1.20 4.86 -8.42
N SER A 132 -0.10 5.53 -8.07
CA SER A 132 0.39 5.58 -6.70
C SER A 132 -0.47 6.46 -5.78
N GLU A 133 -0.86 7.65 -6.22
CA GLU A 133 -1.66 8.57 -5.39
C GLU A 133 -3.01 7.97 -5.01
N TYR A 134 -3.62 7.21 -5.91
CA TYR A 134 -4.92 6.57 -5.70
C TYR A 134 -4.84 5.23 -4.97
N ARG A 135 -3.66 4.61 -4.94
CA ARG A 135 -3.44 3.37 -4.17
C ARG A 135 -3.41 3.61 -2.66
N GLY A 136 -2.98 4.79 -2.21
CA GLY A 136 -2.83 5.11 -0.80
C GLY A 136 -1.60 4.47 -0.16
N TYR A 137 -0.53 4.22 -0.94
CA TYR A 137 0.67 3.53 -0.50
C TYR A 137 1.96 4.11 -1.07
N ASP A 138 1.99 5.38 -1.33
CA ASP A 138 3.09 6.10 -1.94
C ASP A 138 3.90 6.97 -0.96
N ASN A 139 3.56 6.92 0.32
CA ASN A 139 4.35 7.60 1.35
C ASN A 139 5.46 6.70 1.88
N TRP A 140 6.59 6.70 1.19
CA TRP A 140 7.74 5.87 1.51
C TRP A 140 8.33 6.16 2.89
N ASP A 141 8.36 7.42 3.31
CA ASP A 141 8.84 7.80 4.63
C ASP A 141 7.96 7.21 5.75
N MET A 142 6.65 7.24 5.58
CA MET A 142 5.72 6.67 6.56
C MET A 142 5.89 5.16 6.69
N VAL A 143 6.04 4.45 5.55
CA VAL A 143 6.28 3.01 5.54
C VAL A 143 7.66 2.68 6.11
N GLY A 144 8.69 3.41 5.69
CA GLY A 144 10.06 3.24 6.20
C GLY A 144 10.16 3.46 7.71
N ALA A 145 9.43 4.44 8.25
CA ALA A 145 9.41 4.73 9.68
C ALA A 145 8.65 3.70 10.53
N CYS A 146 7.87 2.79 9.94
CA CYS A 146 7.11 1.80 10.69
C CYS A 146 8.06 0.84 11.43
N PRO A 147 7.98 0.73 12.77
CA PRO A 147 8.95 -0.05 13.56
C PRO A 147 8.79 -1.57 13.38
N TYR A 148 7.68 -2.02 12.83
CA TYR A 148 7.35 -3.45 12.70
C TYR A 148 7.74 -4.03 11.33
N PHE A 149 8.26 -3.23 10.40
CA PHE A 149 8.81 -3.72 9.13
C PHE A 149 10.34 -3.79 9.23
N ASP A 150 10.90 -4.88 8.76
CA ASP A 150 12.35 -5.11 8.75
C ASP A 150 12.98 -4.75 7.41
N VAL A 151 12.23 -4.96 6.33
CA VAL A 151 12.67 -4.74 4.96
C VAL A 151 11.75 -3.74 4.26
N PHE A 152 12.36 -2.70 3.71
CA PHE A 152 11.69 -1.76 2.81
C PHE A 152 11.91 -2.21 1.37
N SER A 153 10.85 -2.60 0.70
CA SER A 153 10.89 -3.12 -0.68
C SER A 153 10.13 -2.20 -1.63
N THR A 154 10.57 -2.16 -2.88
CA THR A 154 9.84 -1.45 -3.95
C THR A 154 9.66 -2.31 -5.18
N THR A 155 8.47 -2.24 -5.75
CA THR A 155 8.14 -2.88 -7.02
C THR A 155 8.09 -1.87 -8.16
N ILE A 156 8.33 -2.34 -9.37
CA ILE A 156 8.14 -1.59 -10.61
C ILE A 156 7.30 -2.43 -11.55
N VAL A 157 6.18 -1.87 -11.94
CA VAL A 157 5.19 -2.56 -12.79
C VAL A 157 5.43 -2.30 -14.28
N ASN A 158 6.33 -1.38 -14.66
CA ASN A 158 6.54 -1.03 -16.05
C ASN A 158 7.97 -1.34 -16.49
N TRP A 159 8.09 -2.19 -17.49
CA TRP A 159 9.35 -2.69 -18.07
C TRP A 159 9.88 -1.86 -19.24
N ALA A 160 9.15 -0.83 -19.65
CA ALA A 160 9.56 0.08 -20.74
C ALA A 160 10.15 1.40 -20.22
N LEU A 161 10.65 1.40 -18.98
CA LEU A 161 11.21 2.61 -18.39
C LEU A 161 12.69 2.76 -18.69
N PRO A 162 13.19 4.00 -18.83
CA PRO A 162 14.61 4.27 -19.00
C PRO A 162 15.46 3.70 -17.85
N GLU A 163 16.70 3.33 -18.15
CA GLU A 163 17.64 2.79 -17.15
C GLU A 163 17.84 3.76 -15.96
N ASP A 164 17.92 5.05 -16.24
CA ASP A 164 18.08 6.09 -15.22
C ASP A 164 16.96 6.07 -14.17
N PHE A 165 15.74 5.73 -14.60
CA PHE A 165 14.63 5.57 -13.67
C PHE A 165 14.84 4.41 -12.71
N TYR A 166 15.31 3.25 -13.22
CA TYR A 166 15.59 2.09 -12.37
C TYR A 166 16.70 2.41 -11.36
N ARG A 167 17.72 3.15 -11.79
CA ARG A 167 18.82 3.60 -10.92
C ARG A 167 18.34 4.56 -9.84
N ASP A 168 17.52 5.56 -10.20
CA ASP A 168 16.95 6.52 -9.26
C ASP A 168 16.07 5.84 -8.20
N ILE A 169 15.13 4.99 -8.62
CA ILE A 169 14.26 4.26 -7.68
C ILE A 169 15.07 3.36 -6.76
N THR A 170 16.10 2.69 -7.28
CA THR A 170 16.97 1.85 -6.45
C THR A 170 17.72 2.69 -5.42
N ALA A 171 18.29 3.81 -5.83
CA ALA A 171 19.00 4.72 -4.94
C ALA A 171 18.06 5.26 -3.84
N ARG A 172 16.84 5.65 -4.19
CA ARG A 172 15.82 6.14 -3.23
C ARG A 172 15.37 5.04 -2.29
N THR A 173 15.15 3.81 -2.78
CA THR A 173 14.81 2.64 -1.94
C THR A 173 15.88 2.41 -0.89
N VAL A 174 17.14 2.39 -1.30
CA VAL A 174 18.28 2.24 -0.38
C VAL A 174 18.39 3.41 0.60
N ALA A 175 18.15 4.64 0.14
CA ALA A 175 18.21 5.83 0.99
C ALA A 175 17.14 5.79 2.10
N ILE A 176 15.91 5.43 1.78
CA ILE A 176 14.83 5.26 2.77
C ILE A 176 15.15 4.13 3.76
N ALA A 177 15.57 2.98 3.25
CA ALA A 177 15.94 1.86 4.12
C ALA A 177 17.06 2.26 5.10
N LYS A 178 18.12 2.89 4.62
CA LYS A 178 19.23 3.40 5.46
C LYS A 178 18.77 4.43 6.48
N LYS A 179 17.92 5.38 6.06
CA LYS A 179 17.38 6.43 6.96
C LYS A 179 16.71 5.83 8.19
N TYR A 180 16.03 4.70 8.03
CA TYR A 180 15.26 4.05 9.08
C TYR A 180 15.89 2.75 9.61
N GLY A 181 17.14 2.46 9.27
CA GLY A 181 17.88 1.29 9.75
C GLY A 181 17.31 -0.05 9.29
N LYS A 182 16.73 -0.09 8.08
CA LYS A 182 16.09 -1.28 7.51
C LYS A 182 16.94 -1.92 6.42
N LYS A 183 16.68 -3.19 6.14
CA LYS A 183 17.13 -3.83 4.91
C LYS A 183 16.40 -3.21 3.71
N SER A 184 17.03 -3.24 2.54
CA SER A 184 16.43 -2.81 1.29
C SER A 184 16.31 -3.97 0.32
N GLU A 185 15.17 -4.05 -0.34
CA GLU A 185 14.90 -5.03 -1.39
C GLU A 185 14.28 -4.31 -2.58
N ARG A 186 14.55 -4.84 -3.76
CA ARG A 186 13.96 -4.35 -4.98
C ARG A 186 13.63 -5.49 -5.92
N TRP A 187 12.44 -5.43 -6.48
CA TRP A 187 12.01 -6.36 -7.50
C TRP A 187 12.67 -6.07 -8.84
N LEU A 188 13.22 -7.11 -9.43
CA LEU A 188 13.74 -7.09 -10.79
C LEU A 188 12.83 -7.96 -11.66
N MET A 189 12.47 -7.44 -12.82
CA MET A 189 11.69 -8.18 -13.79
C MET A 189 12.60 -9.21 -14.47
N GLY A 190 12.32 -10.50 -14.25
CA GLY A 190 13.08 -11.61 -14.82
C GLY A 190 12.71 -12.00 -16.25
N TYR A 191 11.77 -11.29 -16.90
CA TYR A 191 11.35 -11.55 -18.27
C TYR A 191 11.19 -10.24 -19.05
N TYR A 192 11.61 -10.30 -20.31
CA TYR A 192 11.40 -9.19 -21.24
C TYR A 192 10.23 -9.54 -22.16
N LYS A 193 9.25 -8.63 -22.27
CA LYS A 193 8.55 -8.54 -23.52
C LYS A 193 9.53 -7.95 -24.51
N GLN A 194 9.97 -8.74 -25.49
CA GLN A 194 10.76 -8.18 -26.59
C GLN A 194 10.00 -6.98 -27.16
N PRO A 195 10.68 -5.86 -27.48
CA PRO A 195 10.08 -4.83 -28.28
C PRO A 195 9.54 -5.53 -29.52
N LYS A 196 8.30 -5.30 -29.86
CA LYS A 196 7.82 -5.66 -31.20
C LYS A 196 8.55 -4.73 -32.14
N ASP A 197 9.39 -5.31 -32.99
CA ASP A 197 9.95 -4.64 -34.14
C ASP A 197 8.86 -3.99 -34.99
#